data_a67fa13dfc0db98cb5c5706dce89d4d2
#
_entry.id   a67fa13dfc0db98cb5c5706dce89d4d2
#
_cell.length_a   1.000
_cell.length_b   1.000
_cell.length_c   1.000
_cell.angle_alpha   90.00
_cell.angle_beta   90.00
_cell.angle_gamma   90.00
#
_symmetry.space_group_name_H-M   'P 1'
#
loop_
_entity.id
_entity.type
_entity.pdbx_description
1 polymer ?
#
loop_
_entity_poly.entity_id
_entity_poly.type
_entity_poly.pdbx_seq_one_letter_code
_entity_poly.pdbx_strand_id
1 'polypeptide(L)'
;MATATILEKFYGTSVAKGIIYYSPLFFIIQLLLCAAFVCTSIRKRLFTVKKWHYSLLHGAFIIILAGAGVTHFWGKEGIIHLREGEKCDFFWLKEGNVQAELPFELELQDFKLIRYPGSLSPSSYESYLKIYTTHGVHETKVYMNNVLDIEGYRFFQASYDEDERGSVLSVSYDSMGRNITYFGYICLFIGLAGCMFSSNSRFMSARRRLSRLTVSAMVAAIMSLGGSMTCNANDIPQHHLDAFGRLTMQSANGRMIPVNTFAEELLKKFDMHNCLSISSEQLLLEIITDAPKWANTPIIPIENKDIKHKYGWVRDRISYRDVFSEEGKYILADDIAFIHHKSSEQRNNYDKDMIKLDERINIVHQLFNFQLLRIFPSPDGKANNFWLAAGDDLSIVDPITSDTIRSMFDNYRASVQRGLDNKEWSEADKALETIDKYQKAHGGHLINEKKIKAEIIYNKHNFFDICKKIDLIAGGLLLILTFYSWFYPNSFF
;
A
#
# COMPACT_ATOMS: atom_id res chain seq x y z
N MET A 1 -2.64 -23.52 -7.39
CA MET A 1 -2.68 -22.08 -7.10
C MET A 1 -2.79 -21.81 -5.59
N ALA A 2 -3.89 -22.13 -4.89
CA ALA A 2 -4.00 -21.88 -3.44
C ALA A 2 -2.84 -22.49 -2.62
N THR A 3 -2.44 -23.74 -2.90
CA THR A 3 -1.28 -24.37 -2.26
C THR A 3 0.01 -23.60 -2.53
N ALA A 4 0.19 -23.08 -3.76
CA ALA A 4 1.35 -22.25 -4.11
C ALA A 4 1.39 -20.97 -3.30
N THR A 5 0.25 -20.27 -3.16
CA THR A 5 0.14 -19.04 -2.36
C THR A 5 0.45 -19.29 -0.88
N ILE A 6 0.01 -20.46 -0.33
CA ILE A 6 0.34 -20.84 1.05
C ILE A 6 1.83 -21.10 1.17
N LEU A 7 2.43 -21.86 0.24
CA LEU A 7 3.85 -22.16 0.23
C LEU A 7 4.69 -20.87 0.11
N GLU A 8 4.29 -19.96 -0.76
CA GLU A 8 4.92 -18.65 -0.96
C GLU A 8 4.91 -17.81 0.33
N LYS A 9 3.80 -17.85 1.07
CA LYS A 9 3.68 -17.15 2.34
C LYS A 9 4.70 -17.61 3.39
N PHE A 10 5.00 -18.92 3.44
CA PHE A 10 5.88 -19.47 4.47
C PHE A 10 7.35 -19.60 4.04
N TYR A 11 7.60 -19.82 2.75
CA TYR A 11 8.95 -20.16 2.24
C TYR A 11 9.46 -19.18 1.17
N GLY A 12 8.67 -18.20 0.78
CA GLY A 12 9.04 -17.18 -0.21
C GLY A 12 8.72 -17.59 -1.66
N THR A 13 8.80 -16.59 -2.56
CA THR A 13 8.37 -16.71 -3.96
C THR A 13 9.25 -17.68 -4.76
N SER A 14 10.56 -17.71 -4.54
CA SER A 14 11.50 -18.58 -5.26
C SER A 14 11.22 -20.06 -5.01
N VAL A 15 10.90 -20.43 -3.77
CA VAL A 15 10.55 -21.81 -3.39
C VAL A 15 9.21 -22.22 -4.03
N ALA A 16 8.21 -21.33 -3.99
CA ALA A 16 6.91 -21.61 -4.60
C ALA A 16 7.01 -21.73 -6.13
N LYS A 17 7.85 -20.90 -6.79
CA LYS A 17 8.14 -21.01 -8.23
C LYS A 17 8.77 -22.37 -8.56
N GLY A 18 9.84 -22.77 -7.88
CA GLY A 18 10.55 -24.01 -8.16
C GLY A 18 9.71 -25.29 -7.92
N ILE A 19 8.98 -25.34 -6.80
CA ILE A 19 8.23 -26.55 -6.41
C ILE A 19 6.90 -26.69 -7.17
N ILE A 20 6.18 -25.58 -7.41
CA ILE A 20 4.82 -25.65 -7.94
C ILE A 20 4.74 -25.09 -9.36
N TYR A 21 5.10 -23.81 -9.58
CA TYR A 21 4.86 -23.15 -10.86
C TYR A 21 5.67 -23.70 -12.02
N TYR A 22 6.89 -24.18 -11.77
CA TYR A 22 7.77 -24.80 -12.78
C TYR A 22 7.69 -26.33 -12.77
N SER A 23 6.78 -26.91 -11.98
CA SER A 23 6.63 -28.37 -11.93
C SER A 23 5.94 -28.92 -13.19
N PRO A 24 6.38 -30.10 -13.69
CA PRO A 24 5.70 -30.78 -14.80
C PRO A 24 4.21 -31.06 -14.50
N LEU A 25 3.89 -31.33 -13.23
CA LEU A 25 2.51 -31.54 -12.79
C LEU A 25 1.64 -30.32 -13.02
N PHE A 26 2.13 -29.12 -12.71
CA PHE A 26 1.39 -27.88 -12.93
C PHE A 26 1.14 -27.64 -14.42
N PHE A 27 2.10 -27.92 -15.27
CA PHE A 27 1.98 -27.83 -16.71
C PHE A 27 0.93 -28.82 -17.27
N ILE A 28 0.95 -30.08 -16.79
CA ILE A 28 -0.05 -31.10 -17.16
C ILE A 28 -1.47 -30.63 -16.78
N ILE A 29 -1.64 -30.07 -15.58
CA ILE A 29 -2.93 -29.51 -15.13
C ILE A 29 -3.41 -28.40 -16.08
N GLN A 30 -2.52 -27.53 -16.53
CA GLN A 30 -2.87 -26.47 -17.49
C GLN A 30 -3.29 -27.02 -18.85
N LEU A 31 -2.60 -28.06 -19.34
CA LEU A 31 -3.00 -28.75 -20.58
C LEU A 31 -4.37 -29.41 -20.45
N LEU A 32 -4.64 -30.09 -19.32
CA LEU A 32 -5.94 -30.68 -19.04
C LEU A 32 -7.04 -29.60 -18.96
N LEU A 33 -6.74 -28.44 -18.42
CA LEU A 33 -7.66 -27.31 -18.37
C LEU A 33 -7.97 -26.78 -19.79
N CYS A 34 -6.97 -26.63 -20.65
CA CYS A 34 -7.16 -26.28 -22.07
C CYS A 34 -8.06 -27.31 -22.77
N ALA A 35 -7.78 -28.61 -22.58
CA ALA A 35 -8.60 -29.68 -23.14
C ALA A 35 -10.06 -29.62 -22.64
N ALA A 36 -10.26 -29.32 -21.35
CA ALA A 36 -11.58 -29.15 -20.78
C ALA A 36 -12.35 -27.96 -21.38
N PHE A 37 -11.67 -26.83 -21.65
CA PHE A 37 -12.28 -25.69 -22.35
C PHE A 37 -12.68 -26.04 -23.78
N VAL A 38 -11.84 -26.75 -24.53
CA VAL A 38 -12.14 -27.20 -25.87
C VAL A 38 -13.35 -28.18 -25.86
N CYS A 39 -13.29 -29.24 -25.05
CA CYS A 39 -14.36 -30.20 -24.91
C CYS A 39 -15.70 -29.54 -24.52
N THR A 40 -15.65 -28.59 -23.58
CA THR A 40 -16.86 -27.86 -23.17
C THR A 40 -17.41 -27.02 -24.31
N SER A 41 -16.56 -26.37 -25.10
CA SER A 41 -16.96 -25.54 -26.25
C SER A 41 -17.63 -26.38 -27.33
N ILE A 42 -17.07 -27.56 -27.61
CA ILE A 42 -17.64 -28.51 -28.58
C ILE A 42 -18.98 -29.09 -28.06
N ARG A 43 -18.98 -29.63 -26.83
CA ARG A 43 -20.16 -30.27 -26.21
C ARG A 43 -21.36 -29.34 -26.10
N LYS A 44 -21.12 -28.09 -25.73
CA LYS A 44 -22.17 -27.05 -25.58
C LYS A 44 -22.48 -26.30 -26.87
N ARG A 45 -21.84 -26.68 -27.98
CA ARG A 45 -21.98 -26.04 -29.30
C ARG A 45 -21.89 -24.53 -29.18
N LEU A 46 -20.75 -24.04 -28.58
CA LEU A 46 -20.58 -22.62 -28.34
C LEU A 46 -20.23 -21.85 -29.62
N PHE A 47 -19.72 -22.49 -30.67
CA PHE A 47 -19.33 -21.90 -31.93
C PHE A 47 -20.53 -21.43 -32.82
N THR A 48 -21.62 -21.03 -32.18
CA THR A 48 -22.78 -20.44 -32.87
C THR A 48 -22.76 -18.91 -32.70
N VAL A 49 -23.26 -18.19 -33.72
CA VAL A 49 -23.34 -16.71 -33.69
C VAL A 49 -24.09 -16.21 -32.45
N LYS A 50 -25.10 -16.94 -31.98
CA LYS A 50 -25.87 -16.57 -30.76
C LYS A 50 -25.05 -16.70 -29.46
N LYS A 51 -23.96 -17.48 -29.46
CA LYS A 51 -23.13 -17.78 -28.27
C LYS A 51 -21.67 -17.33 -28.43
N TRP A 52 -21.38 -16.48 -29.42
CA TRP A 52 -20.02 -16.05 -29.77
C TRP A 52 -19.23 -15.55 -28.54
N HIS A 53 -19.85 -14.84 -27.61
CA HIS A 53 -19.24 -14.32 -26.41
C HIS A 53 -18.72 -15.42 -25.47
N TYR A 54 -19.43 -16.54 -25.33
CA TYR A 54 -18.93 -17.69 -24.58
C TYR A 54 -17.77 -18.40 -25.31
N SER A 55 -17.87 -18.52 -26.63
CA SER A 55 -16.79 -19.07 -27.47
C SER A 55 -15.51 -18.26 -27.33
N LEU A 56 -15.65 -16.93 -27.38
CA LEU A 56 -14.54 -16.01 -27.25
C LEU A 56 -13.92 -16.08 -25.84
N LEU A 57 -14.72 -16.19 -24.78
CA LEU A 57 -14.22 -16.37 -23.43
C LEU A 57 -13.38 -17.63 -23.26
N HIS A 58 -13.89 -18.79 -23.73
CA HIS A 58 -13.14 -20.05 -23.61
C HIS A 58 -11.88 -20.04 -24.49
N GLY A 59 -11.97 -19.46 -25.70
CA GLY A 59 -10.81 -19.25 -26.58
C GLY A 59 -9.76 -18.34 -25.98
N ALA A 60 -10.19 -17.25 -25.34
CA ALA A 60 -9.30 -16.31 -24.67
C ALA A 60 -8.46 -16.99 -23.57
N PHE A 61 -9.06 -17.83 -22.74
CA PHE A 61 -8.32 -18.59 -21.73
C PHE A 61 -7.27 -19.52 -22.36
N ILE A 62 -7.61 -20.19 -23.44
CA ILE A 62 -6.65 -21.06 -24.16
C ILE A 62 -5.48 -20.23 -24.70
N ILE A 63 -5.77 -19.06 -25.30
CA ILE A 63 -4.73 -18.16 -25.82
C ILE A 63 -3.83 -17.65 -24.70
N ILE A 64 -4.41 -17.26 -23.55
CA ILE A 64 -3.64 -16.80 -22.38
C ILE A 64 -2.73 -17.92 -21.86
N LEU A 65 -3.25 -19.14 -21.73
CA LEU A 65 -2.46 -20.28 -21.29
C LEU A 65 -1.38 -20.67 -22.29
N ALA A 66 -1.65 -20.56 -23.58
CA ALA A 66 -0.64 -20.75 -24.62
C ALA A 66 0.46 -19.69 -24.54
N GLY A 67 0.10 -18.41 -24.36
CA GLY A 67 1.05 -17.33 -24.13
C GLY A 67 1.92 -17.57 -22.90
N ALA A 68 1.32 -17.97 -21.77
CA ALA A 68 2.06 -18.33 -20.56
C ALA A 68 3.01 -19.52 -20.79
N GLY A 69 2.61 -20.50 -21.60
CA GLY A 69 3.48 -21.60 -22.00
C GLY A 69 4.68 -21.12 -22.83
N VAL A 70 4.47 -20.20 -23.78
CA VAL A 70 5.55 -19.61 -24.57
C VAL A 70 6.51 -18.84 -23.66
N THR A 71 6.02 -18.02 -22.74
CA THR A 71 6.84 -17.33 -21.74
C THR A 71 7.67 -18.30 -20.91
N HIS A 72 7.06 -19.40 -20.47
CA HIS A 72 7.75 -20.38 -19.62
C HIS A 72 8.93 -21.07 -20.33
N PHE A 73 8.78 -21.38 -21.63
CA PHE A 73 9.84 -22.11 -22.38
C PHE A 73 10.87 -21.21 -23.03
N TRP A 74 10.51 -20.00 -23.44
CA TRP A 74 11.37 -19.09 -24.20
C TRP A 74 11.64 -17.76 -23.50
N GLY A 75 10.93 -17.43 -22.44
CA GLY A 75 11.18 -16.23 -21.64
C GLY A 75 12.50 -16.29 -20.89
N LYS A 76 13.19 -15.16 -20.77
CA LYS A 76 14.40 -14.99 -19.96
C LYS A 76 14.18 -13.85 -18.99
N GLU A 77 14.46 -14.07 -17.71
CA GLU A 77 14.42 -13.03 -16.69
C GLU A 77 15.79 -12.88 -16.04
N GLY A 78 16.19 -11.64 -15.78
CA GLY A 78 17.49 -11.38 -15.19
C GLY A 78 17.61 -10.00 -14.56
N ILE A 79 18.82 -9.64 -14.23
CA ILE A 79 19.19 -8.38 -13.61
C ILE A 79 20.43 -7.84 -14.31
N ILE A 80 20.44 -6.55 -14.62
CA ILE A 80 21.61 -5.82 -15.07
C ILE A 80 21.94 -4.73 -14.04
N HIS A 81 23.19 -4.64 -13.64
CA HIS A 81 23.72 -3.58 -12.78
C HIS A 81 24.55 -2.66 -13.65
N LEU A 82 24.27 -1.38 -13.60
CA LEU A 82 24.93 -0.33 -14.38
C LEU A 82 25.41 0.76 -13.44
N ARG A 83 26.66 1.17 -13.62
CA ARG A 83 27.21 2.38 -12.97
C ARG A 83 27.34 3.52 -13.98
N GLU A 84 27.31 4.75 -13.49
CA GLU A 84 27.48 5.93 -14.34
C GLU A 84 28.76 5.88 -15.14
N GLY A 85 28.63 6.06 -16.46
CA GLY A 85 29.73 5.99 -17.44
C GLY A 85 30.15 4.57 -17.86
N GLU A 86 29.56 3.51 -17.28
CA GLU A 86 29.84 2.13 -17.66
C GLU A 86 28.91 1.66 -18.77
N LYS A 87 29.47 0.90 -19.72
CA LYS A 87 28.75 0.20 -20.77
C LYS A 87 28.61 -1.27 -20.43
N CYS A 88 27.46 -1.84 -20.71
CA CYS A 88 27.17 -3.25 -20.46
C CYS A 88 26.36 -3.84 -21.63
N ASP A 89 26.78 -5.00 -22.12
CA ASP A 89 26.15 -5.76 -23.21
C ASP A 89 25.64 -7.13 -22.74
N PHE A 90 25.55 -7.38 -21.42
CA PHE A 90 25.05 -8.62 -20.84
C PHE A 90 24.20 -8.36 -19.59
N PHE A 91 23.43 -9.37 -19.20
CA PHE A 91 22.69 -9.37 -17.94
C PHE A 91 22.79 -10.74 -17.24
N TRP A 92 22.62 -10.75 -15.93
CA TRP A 92 22.64 -11.97 -15.15
C TRP A 92 21.26 -12.60 -15.12
N LEU A 93 21.15 -13.86 -15.55
CA LEU A 93 19.91 -14.63 -15.44
C LEU A 93 19.60 -14.93 -13.98
N LYS A 94 18.32 -14.81 -13.58
CA LYS A 94 17.87 -15.16 -12.24
C LYS A 94 18.08 -16.63 -11.90
N GLU A 95 18.07 -17.49 -12.91
CA GLU A 95 18.30 -18.92 -12.77
C GLU A 95 19.76 -19.25 -13.13
N GLY A 96 20.52 -19.73 -12.15
CA GLY A 96 21.86 -20.29 -12.38
C GLY A 96 23.02 -19.31 -12.40
N ASN A 97 22.82 -18.02 -12.15
CA ASN A 97 23.88 -17.00 -12.15
C ASN A 97 24.73 -16.99 -13.43
N VAL A 98 24.08 -17.21 -14.58
CA VAL A 98 24.69 -17.27 -15.91
C VAL A 98 24.52 -15.90 -16.59
N GLN A 99 25.55 -15.44 -17.29
CA GLN A 99 25.48 -14.25 -18.12
C GLN A 99 24.77 -14.55 -19.45
N ALA A 100 23.86 -13.67 -19.84
CA ALA A 100 23.19 -13.68 -21.14
C ALA A 100 23.52 -12.39 -21.88
N GLU A 101 23.97 -12.50 -23.12
CA GLU A 101 24.33 -11.38 -23.96
C GLU A 101 23.09 -10.62 -24.46
N LEU A 102 23.21 -9.31 -24.57
CA LEU A 102 22.25 -8.41 -25.20
C LEU A 102 22.70 -8.13 -26.65
N PRO A 103 21.78 -7.96 -27.59
CA PRO A 103 22.13 -7.59 -28.97
C PRO A 103 22.51 -6.10 -29.12
N PHE A 104 22.59 -5.35 -28.04
CA PHE A 104 22.93 -3.92 -27.96
C PHE A 104 23.68 -3.63 -26.67
N GLU A 105 24.39 -2.49 -26.62
CA GLU A 105 25.04 -2.01 -25.38
C GLU A 105 24.18 -0.97 -24.69
N LEU A 106 24.16 -1.02 -23.35
CA LEU A 106 23.52 -0.04 -22.46
C LEU A 106 24.60 0.74 -21.71
N GLU A 107 24.50 2.06 -21.66
CA GLU A 107 25.33 2.94 -20.86
C GLU A 107 24.45 3.76 -19.93
N LEU A 108 24.74 3.75 -18.64
CA LEU A 108 24.11 4.65 -17.68
C LEU A 108 24.82 6.00 -17.74
N GLN A 109 24.15 7.04 -18.21
CA GLN A 109 24.69 8.39 -18.31
C GLN A 109 24.60 9.14 -16.97
N ASP A 110 23.44 9.04 -16.32
CA ASP A 110 23.14 9.78 -15.08
C ASP A 110 22.07 9.02 -14.30
N PHE A 111 22.19 8.98 -12.99
CA PHE A 111 21.18 8.42 -12.10
C PHE A 111 20.65 9.52 -11.17
N LYS A 112 19.33 9.66 -11.08
CA LYS A 112 18.70 10.66 -10.22
C LYS A 112 17.74 10.03 -9.24
N LEU A 113 18.04 10.22 -7.96
CA LEU A 113 17.13 9.89 -6.88
C LEU A 113 16.26 11.11 -6.58
N ILE A 114 14.97 11.01 -6.94
CA ILE A 114 13.99 12.05 -6.62
C ILE A 114 13.35 11.68 -5.28
N ARG A 115 13.42 12.61 -4.34
CA ARG A 115 12.80 12.44 -3.01
C ARG A 115 11.48 13.18 -2.93
N TYR A 116 10.59 12.71 -2.06
CA TYR A 116 9.39 13.49 -1.76
C TYR A 116 9.78 14.83 -1.14
N PRO A 117 9.08 15.92 -1.50
CA PRO A 117 9.31 17.23 -0.88
C PRO A 117 9.28 17.12 0.64
N GLY A 118 10.34 17.60 1.29
CA GLY A 118 10.46 17.57 2.73
C GLY A 118 10.70 16.20 3.37
N SER A 119 11.13 15.20 2.61
CA SER A 119 11.43 13.87 3.11
C SER A 119 12.75 13.35 2.53
N LEU A 120 13.45 12.50 3.27
CA LEU A 120 14.56 11.72 2.73
C LEU A 120 14.08 10.47 1.96
N SER A 121 12.79 10.16 2.02
CA SER A 121 12.22 8.99 1.36
C SER A 121 12.24 9.15 -0.16
N PRO A 122 12.68 8.13 -0.90
CA PRO A 122 12.66 8.14 -2.35
C PRO A 122 11.23 8.22 -2.89
N SER A 123 10.99 9.15 -3.79
CA SER A 123 9.74 9.29 -4.55
C SER A 123 9.82 8.57 -5.88
N SER A 124 10.96 8.69 -6.56
CA SER A 124 11.22 8.05 -7.84
C SER A 124 12.73 7.88 -8.02
N TYR A 125 13.09 6.90 -8.82
CA TYR A 125 14.45 6.72 -9.32
C TYR A 125 14.41 6.89 -10.82
N GLU A 126 15.31 7.72 -11.39
CA GLU A 126 15.41 7.93 -12.82
C GLU A 126 16.81 7.53 -13.30
N SER A 127 16.87 6.55 -14.20
CA SER A 127 18.10 6.12 -14.87
C SER A 127 18.09 6.64 -16.29
N TYR A 128 19.01 7.55 -16.62
CA TYR A 128 19.19 8.07 -17.95
C TYR A 128 20.14 7.15 -18.71
N LEU A 129 19.60 6.51 -19.75
CA LEU A 129 20.29 5.46 -20.49
C LEU A 129 20.58 5.91 -21.91
N LYS A 130 21.75 5.55 -22.38
CA LYS A 130 22.15 5.61 -23.79
C LYS A 130 22.30 4.19 -24.31
N ILE A 131 21.66 3.91 -25.42
CA ILE A 131 21.52 2.58 -25.98
C ILE A 131 22.16 2.59 -27.36
N TYR A 132 23.14 1.71 -27.57
CA TYR A 132 23.87 1.56 -28.81
C TYR A 132 23.34 0.33 -29.54
N THR A 133 22.48 0.56 -30.53
CA THR A 133 21.93 -0.50 -31.38
C THR A 133 22.55 -0.49 -32.74
N THR A 134 22.33 -1.53 -33.54
CA THR A 134 22.74 -1.59 -34.97
C THR A 134 22.06 -0.49 -35.79
N HIS A 135 20.95 0.08 -35.36
CA HIS A 135 20.18 1.11 -36.05
C HIS A 135 20.51 2.54 -35.59
N GLY A 136 21.39 2.69 -34.62
CA GLY A 136 21.83 3.99 -34.11
C GLY A 136 21.84 4.07 -32.59
N VAL A 137 22.08 5.27 -32.10
CA VAL A 137 22.14 5.56 -30.66
C VAL A 137 20.85 6.21 -30.23
N HIS A 138 20.24 5.68 -29.15
CA HIS A 138 19.00 6.17 -28.59
C HIS A 138 19.23 6.61 -27.14
N GLU A 139 18.80 7.80 -26.79
CA GLU A 139 18.78 8.28 -25.42
C GLU A 139 17.36 8.17 -24.84
N THR A 140 17.25 7.59 -23.66
CA THR A 140 15.97 7.37 -22.98
C THR A 140 16.14 7.38 -21.47
N LYS A 141 15.03 7.38 -20.75
CA LYS A 141 15.08 7.20 -19.29
C LYS A 141 14.14 6.10 -18.83
N VAL A 142 14.59 5.36 -17.84
CA VAL A 142 13.79 4.37 -17.11
C VAL A 142 13.55 4.88 -15.70
N TYR A 143 12.30 4.85 -15.26
CA TYR A 143 11.94 5.26 -13.91
C TYR A 143 10.79 4.39 -13.37
N MET A 144 10.38 4.59 -12.11
CA MET A 144 9.32 3.80 -11.50
C MET A 144 8.03 3.86 -12.36
N ASN A 145 7.47 2.68 -12.68
CA ASN A 145 6.29 2.50 -13.52
C ASN A 145 6.44 2.92 -14.99
N ASN A 146 7.65 3.28 -15.43
CA ASN A 146 7.94 3.52 -16.84
C ASN A 146 9.07 2.59 -17.29
N VAL A 147 8.74 1.71 -18.22
CA VAL A 147 9.61 0.65 -18.68
C VAL A 147 10.23 1.02 -20.03
N LEU A 148 11.45 0.56 -20.28
CA LEU A 148 12.08 0.61 -21.58
C LEU A 148 11.81 -0.70 -22.31
N ASP A 149 11.18 -0.61 -23.49
CA ASP A 149 11.01 -1.73 -24.41
C ASP A 149 11.93 -1.51 -25.62
N ILE A 150 12.87 -2.43 -25.83
CA ILE A 150 13.77 -2.39 -26.98
C ILE A 150 14.13 -3.81 -27.45
N GLU A 151 14.03 -4.07 -28.76
CA GLU A 151 14.35 -5.35 -29.39
C GLU A 151 13.78 -6.60 -28.71
N GLY A 152 12.58 -6.45 -28.07
CA GLY A 152 11.90 -7.52 -27.33
C GLY A 152 12.31 -7.64 -25.88
N TYR A 153 13.35 -6.94 -25.45
CA TYR A 153 13.75 -6.81 -24.05
C TYR A 153 12.98 -5.70 -23.36
N ARG A 154 12.63 -5.93 -22.11
CA ARG A 154 11.94 -4.96 -21.25
C ARG A 154 12.75 -4.75 -19.98
N PHE A 155 13.07 -3.48 -19.70
CA PHE A 155 13.85 -3.07 -18.54
C PHE A 155 12.96 -2.33 -17.57
N PHE A 156 13.06 -2.72 -16.28
CA PHE A 156 12.31 -2.11 -15.19
C PHE A 156 13.29 -1.59 -14.14
N GLN A 157 13.04 -0.42 -13.60
CA GLN A 157 13.80 0.08 -12.46
C GLN A 157 13.54 -0.81 -11.24
N ALA A 158 14.57 -1.48 -10.72
CA ALA A 158 14.46 -2.41 -9.60
C ALA A 158 15.03 -1.82 -8.30
N SER A 159 16.27 -1.36 -8.31
CA SER A 159 16.92 -0.73 -7.16
C SER A 159 18.05 0.19 -7.63
N TYR A 160 18.82 0.72 -6.70
CA TYR A 160 19.96 1.59 -6.95
C TYR A 160 21.04 1.36 -5.89
N ASP A 161 22.25 1.83 -6.16
CA ASP A 161 23.38 1.74 -5.24
C ASP A 161 23.28 2.79 -4.13
N GLU A 162 23.80 2.49 -2.95
CA GLU A 162 23.77 3.39 -1.79
C GLU A 162 24.48 4.73 -2.03
N ASP A 163 25.47 4.75 -2.95
CA ASP A 163 26.20 5.95 -3.34
C ASP A 163 25.46 6.80 -4.39
N GLU A 164 24.25 6.39 -4.81
CA GLU A 164 23.38 7.06 -5.79
C GLU A 164 24.04 7.21 -7.18
N ARG A 165 25.04 6.36 -7.53
CA ARG A 165 25.76 6.39 -8.81
C ARG A 165 25.59 5.12 -9.63
N GLY A 166 24.75 4.22 -9.20
CA GLY A 166 24.47 2.97 -9.88
C GLY A 166 22.99 2.64 -9.87
N SER A 167 22.56 1.95 -10.90
CA SER A 167 21.19 1.52 -11.11
C SER A 167 21.13 0.04 -11.34
N VAL A 168 20.20 -0.63 -10.70
CA VAL A 168 19.88 -2.04 -10.92
C VAL A 168 18.56 -2.12 -11.67
N LEU A 169 18.61 -2.67 -12.89
CA LEU A 169 17.43 -2.87 -13.71
C LEU A 169 17.08 -4.36 -13.78
N SER A 170 15.82 -4.69 -13.62
CA SER A 170 15.29 -6.02 -13.93
C SER A 170 15.04 -6.12 -15.44
N VAL A 171 15.50 -7.20 -16.04
CA VAL A 171 15.42 -7.46 -17.47
C VAL A 171 14.46 -8.62 -17.72
N SER A 172 13.56 -8.46 -18.67
CA SER A 172 12.66 -9.51 -19.13
C SER A 172 12.66 -9.58 -20.64
N TYR A 173 12.98 -10.74 -21.20
CA TYR A 173 12.86 -11.04 -22.61
C TYR A 173 11.71 -12.01 -22.85
N ASP A 174 10.57 -11.49 -23.29
CA ASP A 174 9.37 -12.27 -23.57
C ASP A 174 8.42 -11.52 -24.53
N SER A 175 8.87 -11.16 -25.69
CA SER A 175 8.01 -10.43 -26.63
C SER A 175 6.90 -11.29 -27.22
N MET A 176 7.17 -12.56 -27.51
CA MET A 176 6.18 -13.47 -28.11
C MET A 176 5.10 -13.89 -27.10
N GLY A 177 5.47 -14.43 -25.94
CA GLY A 177 4.53 -14.90 -24.94
C GLY A 177 3.66 -13.77 -24.43
N ARG A 178 4.26 -12.62 -24.16
CA ARG A 178 3.56 -11.39 -23.75
C ARG A 178 2.52 -10.94 -24.78
N ASN A 179 2.88 -10.86 -26.05
CA ASN A 179 1.95 -10.41 -27.10
C ASN A 179 0.78 -11.37 -27.28
N ILE A 180 1.03 -12.69 -27.24
CA ILE A 180 -0.04 -13.71 -27.26
C ILE A 180 -0.96 -13.55 -26.04
N THR A 181 -0.39 -13.38 -24.86
CA THR A 181 -1.17 -13.20 -23.63
C THR A 181 -2.00 -11.92 -23.67
N TYR A 182 -1.47 -10.80 -24.15
CA TYR A 182 -2.20 -9.54 -24.30
C TYR A 182 -3.34 -9.66 -25.32
N PHE A 183 -3.12 -10.34 -26.42
CA PHE A 183 -4.20 -10.65 -27.36
C PHE A 183 -5.29 -11.48 -26.68
N GLY A 184 -4.91 -12.47 -25.87
CA GLY A 184 -5.84 -13.24 -25.05
C GLY A 184 -6.63 -12.37 -24.08
N TYR A 185 -6.03 -11.38 -23.43
CA TYR A 185 -6.73 -10.43 -22.55
C TYR A 185 -7.72 -9.55 -23.31
N ILE A 186 -7.37 -9.09 -24.51
CA ILE A 186 -8.30 -8.33 -25.35
C ILE A 186 -9.53 -9.21 -25.71
N CYS A 187 -9.31 -10.45 -26.12
CA CYS A 187 -10.38 -11.39 -26.39
C CYS A 187 -11.25 -11.68 -25.15
N LEU A 188 -10.60 -11.81 -23.97
CA LEU A 188 -11.29 -12.02 -22.71
C LEU A 188 -12.20 -10.83 -22.37
N PHE A 189 -11.67 -9.62 -22.49
CA PHE A 189 -12.43 -8.39 -22.22
C PHE A 189 -13.64 -8.26 -23.17
N ILE A 190 -13.44 -8.47 -24.47
CA ILE A 190 -14.54 -8.45 -25.46
C ILE A 190 -15.57 -9.55 -25.16
N GLY A 191 -15.13 -10.75 -24.79
CA GLY A 191 -16.00 -11.84 -24.40
C GLY A 191 -16.83 -11.55 -23.15
N LEU A 192 -16.22 -10.95 -22.12
CA LEU A 192 -16.91 -10.51 -20.91
C LEU A 192 -17.94 -9.42 -21.20
N ALA A 193 -17.55 -8.40 -21.98
CA ALA A 193 -18.47 -7.36 -22.42
C ALA A 193 -19.65 -7.96 -23.22
N GLY A 194 -19.36 -8.90 -24.11
CA GLY A 194 -20.39 -9.65 -24.84
C GLY A 194 -21.35 -10.40 -23.89
N CYS A 195 -20.84 -11.00 -22.81
CA CYS A 195 -21.69 -11.63 -21.80
C CYS A 195 -22.60 -10.63 -21.06
N MET A 196 -22.13 -9.41 -20.84
CA MET A 196 -22.93 -8.37 -20.18
C MET A 196 -24.03 -7.80 -21.08
N PHE A 197 -23.72 -7.59 -22.36
CA PHE A 197 -24.63 -6.87 -23.28
C PHE A 197 -25.44 -7.78 -24.21
N SER A 198 -25.05 -9.03 -24.44
CA SER A 198 -25.77 -9.95 -25.29
C SER A 198 -27.13 -10.31 -24.70
N SER A 199 -28.18 -10.11 -25.49
CA SER A 199 -29.58 -10.47 -25.11
C SER A 199 -29.77 -11.94 -24.74
N ASN A 200 -28.92 -12.83 -25.28
CA ASN A 200 -28.94 -14.27 -25.04
C ASN A 200 -28.02 -14.71 -23.87
N SER A 201 -27.40 -13.77 -23.17
CA SER A 201 -26.53 -14.10 -22.03
C SER A 201 -27.36 -14.43 -20.79
N ARG A 202 -26.75 -15.27 -19.91
CA ARG A 202 -27.34 -15.59 -18.60
C ARG A 202 -27.46 -14.32 -17.73
N PHE A 203 -26.53 -13.41 -17.86
CA PHE A 203 -26.54 -12.14 -17.14
C PHE A 203 -27.76 -11.29 -17.50
N MET A 204 -28.04 -11.11 -18.80
CA MET A 204 -29.22 -10.37 -19.25
C MET A 204 -30.54 -11.09 -18.91
N SER A 205 -30.53 -12.40 -18.87
CA SER A 205 -31.70 -13.18 -18.42
C SER A 205 -31.91 -12.99 -16.91
N ALA A 206 -30.86 -13.02 -16.10
CA ALA A 206 -30.94 -12.74 -14.67
C ALA A 206 -31.38 -11.30 -14.40
N ARG A 207 -30.80 -10.30 -15.12
CA ARG A 207 -31.21 -8.90 -15.02
C ARG A 207 -32.68 -8.68 -15.33
N ARG A 208 -33.21 -9.32 -16.38
CA ARG A 208 -34.65 -9.27 -16.74
C ARG A 208 -35.57 -9.90 -15.67
N ARG A 209 -35.09 -10.92 -14.95
CA ARG A 209 -35.82 -11.50 -13.82
C ARG A 209 -35.75 -10.59 -12.59
N LEU A 210 -34.56 -10.03 -12.30
CA LEU A 210 -34.35 -9.15 -11.16
C LEU A 210 -35.14 -7.83 -11.29
N SER A 211 -35.30 -7.27 -12.48
CA SER A 211 -36.08 -6.05 -12.71
C SER A 211 -37.60 -6.23 -12.48
N ARG A 212 -38.05 -7.46 -12.32
CA ARG A 212 -39.44 -7.78 -11.91
C ARG A 212 -39.60 -7.91 -10.39
N LEU A 213 -38.50 -8.07 -9.66
CA LEU A 213 -38.48 -8.08 -8.19
C LEU A 213 -38.25 -6.64 -7.74
N THR A 214 -39.27 -6.07 -7.15
CA THR A 214 -39.32 -4.64 -6.76
C THR A 214 -38.13 -4.21 -5.94
N VAL A 215 -37.55 -3.07 -6.32
CA VAL A 215 -36.42 -2.32 -5.66
C VAL A 215 -36.70 -2.01 -4.18
N SER A 216 -37.96 -2.08 -3.74
CA SER A 216 -38.42 -1.73 -2.39
C SER A 216 -37.80 -2.56 -1.26
N ALA A 217 -37.46 -3.83 -1.48
CA ALA A 217 -36.87 -4.70 -0.47
C ALA A 217 -35.40 -4.40 -0.21
N MET A 218 -34.65 -3.96 -1.24
CA MET A 218 -33.22 -3.59 -1.10
C MET A 218 -33.01 -2.26 -0.37
N VAL A 219 -33.88 -1.28 -0.60
CA VAL A 219 -33.79 0.03 0.06
C VAL A 219 -34.13 -0.10 1.56
N ALA A 220 -35.09 -0.95 1.94
CA ALA A 220 -35.43 -1.19 3.36
C ALA A 220 -34.30 -1.87 4.13
N ALA A 221 -33.53 -2.79 3.52
CA ALA A 221 -32.40 -3.46 4.15
C ALA A 221 -31.21 -2.51 4.37
N ILE A 222 -31.02 -1.51 3.51
CA ILE A 222 -29.94 -0.53 3.62
C ILE A 222 -30.20 0.49 4.73
N MET A 223 -31.48 0.86 4.95
CA MET A 223 -31.85 1.84 6.00
C MET A 223 -31.79 1.29 7.43
N SER A 224 -31.79 -0.03 7.64
CA SER A 224 -31.74 -0.65 8.97
C SER A 224 -30.31 -0.79 9.55
N LEU A 225 -29.28 -0.43 8.80
CA LEU A 225 -27.87 -0.55 9.20
C LEU A 225 -27.27 0.73 9.81
N GLY A 226 -28.09 1.73 10.14
CA GLY A 226 -27.71 2.92 10.89
C GLY A 226 -27.39 2.57 12.33
N GLY A 227 -26.14 2.20 12.60
CA GLY A 227 -25.64 1.93 13.95
C GLY A 227 -25.66 3.20 14.81
N SER A 228 -26.23 3.10 16.00
CA SER A 228 -26.23 4.13 17.03
C SER A 228 -24.80 4.46 17.45
N MET A 229 -24.39 5.70 17.29
CA MET A 229 -23.15 6.19 17.89
C MET A 229 -23.41 6.44 19.39
N THR A 230 -22.81 5.62 20.23
CA THR A 230 -22.71 5.93 21.64
C THR A 230 -21.64 6.99 21.85
N CYS A 231 -22.04 8.21 22.21
CA CYS A 231 -21.14 9.24 22.70
C CYS A 231 -20.64 8.86 24.10
N ASN A 232 -19.38 8.54 24.23
CA ASN A 232 -18.70 8.54 25.52
C ASN A 232 -18.28 9.98 25.88
N ALA A 233 -18.43 10.38 27.13
CA ALA A 233 -17.95 11.68 27.59
C ALA A 233 -16.41 11.70 27.53
N ASN A 234 -15.87 12.42 26.59
CA ASN A 234 -14.43 12.64 26.48
C ASN A 234 -14.00 13.74 27.44
N ASP A 235 -12.83 13.57 28.05
CA ASP A 235 -12.22 14.61 28.89
C ASP A 235 -11.81 15.86 28.10
N ILE A 236 -11.62 15.72 26.80
CA ILE A 236 -11.27 16.79 25.85
C ILE A 236 -12.53 17.21 25.06
N PRO A 237 -12.86 18.50 25.00
CA PRO A 237 -14.02 18.97 24.24
C PRO A 237 -13.93 18.63 22.75
N GLN A 238 -15.03 18.18 22.17
CA GLN A 238 -15.09 17.76 20.77
C GLN A 238 -14.71 18.88 19.79
N HIS A 239 -15.06 20.15 20.10
CA HIS A 239 -14.69 21.28 19.27
C HIS A 239 -13.18 21.47 19.17
N HIS A 240 -12.43 21.22 20.28
CA HIS A 240 -10.97 21.29 20.31
C HIS A 240 -10.35 20.16 19.48
N LEU A 241 -10.85 18.93 19.65
CA LEU A 241 -10.41 17.78 18.84
C LEU A 241 -10.68 17.98 17.35
N ASP A 242 -11.86 18.50 17.00
CA ASP A 242 -12.20 18.83 15.61
C ASP A 242 -11.31 19.94 15.04
N ALA A 243 -10.94 20.94 15.83
CA ALA A 243 -10.03 22.01 15.42
C ALA A 243 -8.60 21.49 15.24
N PHE A 244 -8.09 20.67 16.18
CA PHE A 244 -6.80 20.01 16.09
C PHE A 244 -6.72 19.08 14.87
N GLY A 245 -7.73 18.25 14.63
CA GLY A 245 -7.82 17.35 13.48
C GLY A 245 -7.85 18.07 12.14
N ARG A 246 -8.28 19.35 12.08
CA ARG A 246 -8.31 20.17 10.86
C ARG A 246 -6.98 20.81 10.52
N LEU A 247 -6.05 20.93 11.44
CA LEU A 247 -4.72 21.44 11.11
C LEU A 247 -4.15 20.64 9.93
N THR A 248 -3.49 21.34 9.06
CA THR A 248 -2.80 20.72 7.92
C THR A 248 -1.42 20.27 8.36
N MET A 249 -0.99 19.11 7.90
CA MET A 249 0.37 18.64 8.09
C MET A 249 0.93 18.05 6.79
N GLN A 250 2.25 18.00 6.69
CA GLN A 250 2.92 17.32 5.59
C GLN A 250 3.24 15.89 5.98
N SER A 251 2.71 14.92 5.24
CA SER A 251 3.04 13.50 5.42
C SER A 251 4.47 13.20 5.00
N ALA A 252 4.99 12.04 5.38
CA ALA A 252 6.32 11.57 4.97
C ALA A 252 6.51 11.57 3.43
N ASN A 253 5.43 11.41 2.68
CA ASN A 253 5.42 11.43 1.22
C ASN A 253 5.25 12.86 0.63
N GLY A 254 5.37 13.90 1.44
CA GLY A 254 5.21 15.29 1.00
C GLY A 254 3.77 15.74 0.71
N ARG A 255 2.76 14.86 0.87
CA ARG A 255 1.36 15.19 0.67
C ARG A 255 0.83 16.02 1.83
N MET A 256 0.04 17.05 1.53
CA MET A 256 -0.73 17.80 2.52
C MET A 256 -1.96 17.02 2.94
N ILE A 257 -2.06 16.69 4.23
CA ILE A 257 -3.15 15.94 4.84
C ILE A 257 -3.65 16.65 6.10
N PRO A 258 -4.90 16.45 6.54
CA PRO A 258 -5.32 16.87 7.86
C PRO A 258 -4.66 16.01 8.95
N VAL A 259 -4.40 16.58 10.12
CA VAL A 259 -3.92 15.84 11.30
C VAL A 259 -4.85 14.67 11.64
N ASN A 260 -6.17 14.80 11.41
CA ASN A 260 -7.14 13.70 11.52
C ASN A 260 -6.73 12.46 10.70
N THR A 261 -6.27 12.62 9.45
CA THR A 261 -5.83 11.48 8.62
C THR A 261 -4.63 10.79 9.24
N PHE A 262 -3.64 11.55 9.70
CA PHE A 262 -2.47 10.99 10.37
C PHE A 262 -2.85 10.25 11.67
N ALA A 263 -3.73 10.84 12.48
CA ALA A 263 -4.23 10.21 13.70
C ALA A 263 -4.96 8.88 13.42
N GLU A 264 -5.78 8.83 12.36
CA GLU A 264 -6.46 7.61 11.91
C GLU A 264 -5.48 6.54 11.41
N GLU A 265 -4.45 6.93 10.66
CA GLU A 265 -3.40 6.04 10.21
C GLU A 265 -2.61 5.46 11.38
N LEU A 266 -2.32 6.30 12.39
CA LEU A 266 -1.67 5.89 13.62
C LEU A 266 -2.51 4.86 14.39
N LEU A 267 -3.80 5.14 14.59
CA LEU A 267 -4.73 4.24 15.24
C LEU A 267 -4.81 2.87 14.55
N LYS A 268 -4.83 2.87 13.19
CA LYS A 268 -4.79 1.65 12.36
C LYS A 268 -3.47 0.90 12.51
N LYS A 269 -2.34 1.61 12.51
CA LYS A 269 -1.00 1.03 12.62
C LYS A 269 -0.80 0.28 13.94
N PHE A 270 -1.41 0.79 15.01
CA PHE A 270 -1.38 0.17 16.33
C PHE A 270 -2.55 -0.77 16.60
N ASP A 271 -3.45 -1.00 15.63
CA ASP A 271 -4.63 -1.86 15.77
C ASP A 271 -5.45 -1.52 17.04
N MET A 272 -5.69 -0.22 17.25
CA MET A 272 -6.35 0.29 18.46
C MET A 272 -7.83 0.63 18.26
N HIS A 273 -8.38 0.47 17.05
CA HIS A 273 -9.77 0.79 16.74
C HIS A 273 -10.81 0.11 17.65
N ASN A 274 -10.48 -1.08 18.15
CA ASN A 274 -11.39 -1.85 19.00
C ASN A 274 -10.98 -1.86 20.49
N CYS A 275 -9.86 -1.23 20.83
CA CYS A 275 -9.28 -1.32 22.18
C CYS A 275 -9.53 -0.09 23.05
N LEU A 276 -9.79 1.06 22.46
CA LEU A 276 -9.97 2.32 23.16
C LEU A 276 -11.27 2.99 22.73
N SER A 277 -11.99 3.54 23.74
CA SER A 277 -13.22 4.33 23.51
C SER A 277 -12.92 5.81 23.22
N ILE A 278 -11.71 6.14 22.74
CA ILE A 278 -11.25 7.50 22.45
C ILE A 278 -11.09 7.71 20.94
N SER A 279 -11.22 8.95 20.48
CA SER A 279 -11.01 9.28 19.06
C SER A 279 -9.53 9.22 18.70
N SER A 280 -9.25 9.12 17.39
CA SER A 280 -7.89 9.13 16.88
C SER A 280 -7.14 10.43 17.21
N GLU A 281 -7.82 11.57 17.14
CA GLU A 281 -7.28 12.87 17.48
C GLU A 281 -6.97 12.97 18.96
N GLN A 282 -7.86 12.42 19.81
CA GLN A 282 -7.64 12.38 21.25
C GLN A 282 -6.41 11.55 21.60
N LEU A 283 -6.28 10.34 21.01
CA LEU A 283 -5.11 9.49 21.21
C LEU A 283 -3.82 10.22 20.85
N LEU A 284 -3.77 10.83 19.67
CA LEU A 284 -2.60 11.56 19.22
C LEU A 284 -2.27 12.72 20.14
N LEU A 285 -3.28 13.51 20.53
CA LEU A 285 -3.10 14.67 21.41
C LEU A 285 -2.61 14.26 22.79
N GLU A 286 -3.14 13.19 23.38
CA GLU A 286 -2.67 12.66 24.65
C GLU A 286 -1.23 12.14 24.57
N ILE A 287 -0.85 11.43 23.48
CA ILE A 287 0.51 10.92 23.32
C ILE A 287 1.54 12.06 23.26
N ILE A 288 1.27 13.14 22.55
CA ILE A 288 2.18 14.28 22.44
C ILE A 288 2.20 15.16 23.70
N THR A 289 1.16 15.10 24.54
CA THR A 289 1.06 15.90 25.76
C THR A 289 1.66 15.17 26.95
N ASP A 290 1.37 13.88 27.12
CA ASP A 290 1.82 13.07 28.26
C ASP A 290 2.62 11.84 27.78
N ALA A 291 3.79 12.10 27.19
CA ALA A 291 4.68 11.04 26.73
C ALA A 291 5.09 10.04 27.84
N PRO A 292 5.35 10.43 29.11
CA PRO A 292 5.70 9.49 30.18
C PRO A 292 4.59 8.47 30.48
N LYS A 293 3.32 8.87 30.47
CA LYS A 293 2.18 7.97 30.63
C LYS A 293 2.13 6.96 29.50
N TRP A 294 2.22 7.43 28.26
CA TRP A 294 2.11 6.60 27.07
C TRP A 294 3.33 5.71 26.83
N ALA A 295 4.52 6.08 27.31
CA ALA A 295 5.71 5.23 27.28
C ALA A 295 5.55 3.94 28.11
N ASN A 296 4.74 3.98 29.17
CA ASN A 296 4.45 2.84 30.03
C ASN A 296 3.14 2.11 29.64
N THR A 297 2.37 2.67 28.69
CA THR A 297 1.09 2.08 28.26
C THR A 297 1.34 1.04 27.15
N PRO A 298 0.80 -0.18 27.24
CA PRO A 298 1.02 -1.23 26.27
C PRO A 298 0.19 -0.99 25.00
N ILE A 299 0.68 -0.13 24.10
CA ILE A 299 0.00 0.24 22.85
C ILE A 299 0.53 -0.51 21.62
N ILE A 300 1.73 -1.08 21.67
CA ILE A 300 2.41 -1.70 20.52
C ILE A 300 1.98 -3.16 20.39
N PRO A 301 1.23 -3.56 19.34
CA PRO A 301 0.75 -4.93 19.19
C PRO A 301 1.85 -5.85 18.67
N ILE A 302 1.88 -7.09 19.21
CA ILE A 302 2.76 -8.17 18.75
C ILE A 302 1.89 -9.38 18.38
N GLU A 303 1.88 -9.72 17.11
CA GLU A 303 1.08 -10.84 16.58
C GLU A 303 1.86 -12.17 16.57
N ASN A 304 3.17 -12.08 16.39
CA ASN A 304 4.04 -13.26 16.21
C ASN A 304 4.41 -13.93 17.55
N LYS A 305 4.06 -15.21 17.67
CA LYS A 305 4.30 -15.99 18.90
C LYS A 305 5.79 -16.26 19.15
N ASP A 306 6.57 -16.43 18.10
CA ASP A 306 8.01 -16.73 18.23
C ASP A 306 8.76 -15.48 18.72
N ILE A 307 8.36 -14.28 18.29
CA ILE A 307 8.88 -13.00 18.81
C ILE A 307 8.56 -12.88 20.29
N LYS A 308 7.30 -13.11 20.68
CA LYS A 308 6.89 -13.07 22.09
C LYS A 308 7.70 -14.01 22.97
N HIS A 309 7.87 -15.26 22.50
CA HIS A 309 8.63 -16.26 23.25
C HIS A 309 10.11 -15.88 23.39
N LYS A 310 10.73 -15.39 22.32
CA LYS A 310 12.16 -15.00 22.33
C LYS A 310 12.47 -13.91 23.35
N TYR A 311 11.59 -12.91 23.47
CA TYR A 311 11.79 -11.74 24.35
C TYR A 311 11.05 -11.88 25.70
N GLY A 312 10.38 -13.02 25.97
CA GLY A 312 9.68 -13.27 27.22
C GLY A 312 8.39 -12.47 27.42
N TRP A 313 7.79 -11.95 26.31
CA TRP A 313 6.56 -11.17 26.39
C TRP A 313 5.33 -12.08 26.41
N VAL A 314 4.55 -11.97 27.49
CA VAL A 314 3.34 -12.79 27.67
C VAL A 314 2.11 -12.13 27.02
N ARG A 315 2.07 -10.81 27.00
CA ARG A 315 0.93 -10.03 26.50
C ARG A 315 0.96 -9.90 24.96
N ASP A 316 -0.21 -9.65 24.36
CA ASP A 316 -0.32 -9.36 22.93
C ASP A 316 0.07 -7.92 22.58
N ARG A 317 0.33 -7.10 23.58
CA ARG A 317 0.79 -5.71 23.45
C ARG A 317 1.88 -5.42 24.45
N ILE A 318 2.85 -4.62 24.03
CA ILE A 318 3.95 -4.12 24.86
C ILE A 318 3.93 -2.59 24.91
N SER A 319 4.55 -2.06 25.95
CA SER A 319 4.84 -0.63 26.07
C SER A 319 6.15 -0.27 25.36
N TYR A 320 6.35 1.02 25.12
CA TYR A 320 7.61 1.50 24.57
C TYR A 320 8.79 1.21 25.52
N ARG A 321 8.55 1.20 26.83
CA ARG A 321 9.60 0.91 27.82
C ARG A 321 10.06 -0.55 27.81
N ASP A 322 9.17 -1.49 27.46
CA ASP A 322 9.49 -2.92 27.44
C ASP A 322 10.54 -3.32 26.38
N VAL A 323 10.86 -2.42 25.42
CA VAL A 323 11.85 -2.69 24.37
C VAL A 323 13.25 -2.17 24.70
N PHE A 324 13.46 -1.66 25.92
CA PHE A 324 14.76 -1.22 26.42
C PHE A 324 15.16 -2.04 27.64
N SER A 325 16.45 -2.38 27.74
CA SER A 325 17.03 -2.97 28.94
C SER A 325 17.04 -1.99 30.10
N GLU A 326 17.34 -2.47 31.30
CA GLU A 326 17.55 -1.61 32.48
C GLU A 326 18.65 -0.55 32.26
N GLU A 327 19.62 -0.87 31.41
CA GLU A 327 20.72 0.00 31.01
C GLU A 327 20.33 1.00 29.89
N GLY A 328 19.08 0.94 29.39
CA GLY A 328 18.60 1.79 28.30
C GLY A 328 19.00 1.33 26.88
N LYS A 329 19.52 0.11 26.73
CA LYS A 329 19.88 -0.43 25.41
C LYS A 329 18.64 -0.97 24.70
N TYR A 330 18.48 -0.67 23.41
CA TYR A 330 17.42 -1.20 22.55
C TYR A 330 17.64 -2.71 22.31
N ILE A 331 16.72 -3.54 22.83
CA ILE A 331 16.93 -5.01 22.86
C ILE A 331 16.74 -5.71 21.51
N LEU A 332 16.09 -5.05 20.54
CA LEU A 332 15.86 -5.63 19.21
C LEU A 332 16.96 -5.29 18.20
N ALA A 333 17.93 -4.44 18.57
CA ALA A 333 18.92 -3.88 17.65
C ALA A 333 19.67 -4.95 16.83
N ASP A 334 20.16 -6.01 17.50
CA ASP A 334 20.98 -7.05 16.87
C ASP A 334 20.15 -7.90 15.87
N ASP A 335 18.92 -8.22 16.22
CA ASP A 335 18.01 -8.96 15.35
C ASP A 335 17.62 -8.15 14.13
N ILE A 336 17.29 -6.87 14.32
CA ILE A 336 16.90 -5.97 13.23
C ILE A 336 18.08 -5.76 12.27
N ALA A 337 19.29 -5.55 12.79
CA ALA A 337 20.49 -5.45 11.96
C ALA A 337 20.71 -6.73 11.12
N PHE A 338 20.59 -7.91 11.73
CA PHE A 338 20.70 -9.17 11.02
C PHE A 338 19.63 -9.33 9.90
N ILE A 339 18.38 -8.93 10.18
CA ILE A 339 17.30 -9.02 9.21
C ILE A 339 17.49 -8.05 8.04
N HIS A 340 18.05 -6.88 8.29
CA HIS A 340 18.33 -5.91 7.21
C HIS A 340 19.39 -6.39 6.24
N HIS A 341 20.35 -7.22 6.66
CA HIS A 341 21.32 -7.87 5.77
C HIS A 341 20.71 -8.91 4.84
N LYS A 342 19.51 -9.42 5.14
CA LYS A 342 18.79 -10.34 4.25
C LYS A 342 18.13 -9.60 3.10
N SER A 343 18.23 -10.15 1.88
CA SER A 343 17.44 -9.66 0.77
C SER A 343 15.95 -9.81 1.05
N SER A 344 15.12 -8.96 0.43
CA SER A 344 13.65 -8.99 0.60
C SER A 344 13.04 -10.37 0.33
N GLU A 345 13.62 -11.13 -0.61
CA GLU A 345 13.17 -12.47 -1.00
C GLU A 345 13.51 -13.55 0.04
N GLN A 346 14.55 -13.34 0.84
CA GLN A 346 15.01 -14.27 1.89
C GLN A 346 14.30 -14.05 3.23
N ARG A 347 13.55 -12.94 3.38
CA ARG A 347 12.84 -12.62 4.61
C ARG A 347 11.61 -13.49 4.77
N ASN A 348 11.58 -14.29 5.84
CA ASN A 348 10.42 -15.09 6.24
C ASN A 348 9.37 -14.26 7.01
N ASN A 349 8.31 -14.90 7.51
CA ASN A 349 7.26 -14.21 8.25
C ASN A 349 7.77 -13.61 9.57
N TYR A 350 8.67 -14.31 10.28
CA TYR A 350 9.30 -13.80 11.50
C TYR A 350 10.05 -12.49 11.21
N ASP A 351 10.87 -12.48 10.16
CA ASP A 351 11.63 -11.30 9.75
C ASP A 351 10.73 -10.11 9.40
N LYS A 352 9.65 -10.38 8.65
CA LYS A 352 8.66 -9.34 8.27
C LYS A 352 7.90 -8.79 9.47
N ASP A 353 7.52 -9.63 10.41
CA ASP A 353 6.81 -9.20 11.62
C ASP A 353 7.74 -8.45 12.58
N MET A 354 9.02 -8.81 12.61
CA MET A 354 10.06 -8.10 13.37
C MET A 354 10.29 -6.69 12.81
N ILE A 355 10.38 -6.54 11.47
CA ILE A 355 10.47 -5.23 10.82
C ILE A 355 9.23 -4.36 11.13
N LYS A 356 8.03 -4.94 11.09
CA LYS A 356 6.81 -4.20 11.45
C LYS A 356 6.80 -3.76 12.91
N LEU A 357 7.31 -4.60 13.80
CA LEU A 357 7.43 -4.26 15.22
C LEU A 357 8.40 -3.10 15.42
N ASP A 358 9.58 -3.16 14.82
CA ASP A 358 10.57 -2.11 14.85
C ASP A 358 10.03 -0.78 14.27
N GLU A 359 9.31 -0.84 13.14
CA GLU A 359 8.64 0.32 12.56
C GLU A 359 7.63 0.97 13.52
N ARG A 360 6.82 0.16 14.23
CA ARG A 360 5.87 0.65 15.24
C ARG A 360 6.60 1.33 16.41
N ILE A 361 7.68 0.74 16.88
CA ILE A 361 8.51 1.30 17.96
C ILE A 361 9.12 2.64 17.53
N ASN A 362 9.67 2.69 16.31
CA ASN A 362 10.25 3.92 15.75
C ASN A 362 9.21 5.04 15.61
N ILE A 363 7.96 4.72 15.22
CA ILE A 363 6.87 5.69 15.18
C ILE A 363 6.60 6.26 16.58
N VAL A 364 6.54 5.43 17.62
CA VAL A 364 6.34 5.89 19.01
C VAL A 364 7.51 6.76 19.45
N HIS A 365 8.75 6.36 19.14
CA HIS A 365 9.95 7.14 19.42
C HIS A 365 9.88 8.54 18.79
N GLN A 366 9.56 8.61 17.51
CA GLN A 366 9.44 9.88 16.79
C GLN A 366 8.27 10.74 17.28
N LEU A 367 7.16 10.13 17.74
CA LEU A 367 6.05 10.87 18.36
C LEU A 367 6.48 11.53 19.67
N PHE A 368 7.21 10.79 20.54
CA PHE A 368 7.71 11.32 21.81
C PHE A 368 8.76 12.42 21.63
N ASN A 369 9.49 12.38 20.51
CA ASN A 369 10.46 13.42 20.13
C ASN A 369 9.83 14.51 19.23
N PHE A 370 8.53 14.52 19.01
CA PHE A 370 7.77 15.51 18.24
C PHE A 370 8.21 15.66 16.77
N GLN A 371 8.77 14.61 16.17
CA GLN A 371 9.34 14.63 14.82
C GLN A 371 8.33 14.28 13.71
N LEU A 372 7.15 13.77 14.05
CA LEU A 372 6.16 13.34 13.06
C LEU A 372 5.14 14.42 12.70
N LEU A 373 4.83 15.36 13.63
CA LEU A 373 3.83 16.39 13.40
C LEU A 373 4.42 17.57 12.63
N ARG A 374 4.62 17.41 11.34
CA ARG A 374 5.12 18.46 10.43
C ARG A 374 4.01 19.45 10.09
N ILE A 375 3.63 20.27 11.07
CA ILE A 375 2.56 21.24 10.99
C ILE A 375 3.03 22.67 10.77
N PHE A 376 4.34 22.94 10.74
CA PHE A 376 4.90 24.28 10.59
C PHE A 376 5.52 24.46 9.21
N PRO A 377 4.88 25.25 8.29
CA PRO A 377 5.51 25.59 7.01
C PRO A 377 6.79 26.38 7.21
N SER A 378 7.82 26.09 6.41
CA SER A 378 9.04 26.90 6.38
C SER A 378 8.74 28.28 5.78
N PRO A 379 9.09 29.41 6.43
CA PRO A 379 8.80 30.75 5.94
C PRO A 379 9.53 31.08 4.64
N ASP A 380 10.71 30.51 4.43
CA ASP A 380 11.62 30.92 3.35
C ASP A 380 11.23 30.43 1.97
N GLY A 381 10.28 29.50 1.83
CA GLY A 381 9.89 28.89 0.57
C GLY A 381 11.02 28.19 -0.21
N LYS A 382 12.24 28.21 0.34
CA LYS A 382 13.47 27.79 -0.32
C LYS A 382 13.65 26.28 -0.42
N ALA A 383 13.09 25.53 0.50
CA ALA A 383 13.30 24.09 0.56
C ALA A 383 12.04 23.37 0.08
N ASN A 384 11.76 23.41 -1.22
CA ASN A 384 10.87 22.46 -1.88
C ASN A 384 9.53 22.23 -1.15
N ASN A 385 8.92 23.30 -0.60
CA ASN A 385 7.69 23.27 0.19
C ASN A 385 7.76 22.37 1.45
N PHE A 386 8.88 22.36 2.12
CA PHE A 386 9.12 21.56 3.33
C PHE A 386 8.38 22.12 4.55
N TRP A 387 7.65 21.26 5.25
CA TRP A 387 7.03 21.57 6.53
C TRP A 387 7.79 20.91 7.66
N LEU A 388 7.93 21.62 8.75
CA LEU A 388 8.74 21.27 9.90
C LEU A 388 7.90 20.72 11.05
N ALA A 389 8.46 19.80 11.79
CA ALA A 389 7.98 19.39 13.10
C ALA A 389 8.81 20.08 14.21
N ALA A 390 8.22 20.28 15.37
CA ALA A 390 8.91 20.96 16.48
C ALA A 390 10.17 20.21 16.98
N GLY A 391 10.20 18.88 16.78
CA GLY A 391 11.34 18.01 17.15
C GLY A 391 12.34 17.76 16.03
N ASP A 392 12.16 18.36 14.84
CA ASP A 392 13.13 18.26 13.77
C ASP A 392 14.42 19.05 14.11
N ASP A 393 15.51 18.77 13.37
CA ASP A 393 16.68 19.63 13.38
C ASP A 393 16.34 20.95 12.67
N LEU A 394 16.05 21.97 13.47
CA LEU A 394 15.66 23.30 13.00
C LEU A 394 16.85 24.18 12.62
N SER A 395 18.07 23.65 12.53
CA SER A 395 19.27 24.40 12.07
C SER A 395 19.16 24.84 10.60
N ILE A 396 18.24 24.24 9.84
CA ILE A 396 17.98 24.57 8.43
C ILE A 396 17.19 25.88 8.23
N VAL A 397 16.59 26.41 9.28
CA VAL A 397 15.86 27.68 9.28
C VAL A 397 16.61 28.69 10.18
N ASP A 398 16.25 29.98 10.04
CA ASP A 398 16.83 31.00 10.89
C ASP A 398 16.48 30.79 12.40
N PRO A 399 17.32 31.25 13.33
CA PRO A 399 17.12 31.04 14.77
C PRO A 399 15.78 31.59 15.29
N ILE A 400 15.28 32.71 14.74
CA ILE A 400 14.02 33.33 15.17
C ILE A 400 12.86 32.44 14.80
N THR A 401 12.87 31.91 13.58
CA THR A 401 11.86 30.93 13.13
C THR A 401 11.90 29.65 13.93
N SER A 402 13.11 29.13 14.23
CA SER A 402 13.30 27.94 15.07
C SER A 402 12.68 28.14 16.46
N ASP A 403 13.01 29.25 17.14
CA ASP A 403 12.47 29.55 18.46
C ASP A 403 10.97 29.80 18.44
N THR A 404 10.46 30.42 17.37
CA THR A 404 9.02 30.64 17.18
C THR A 404 8.26 29.32 17.06
N ILE A 405 8.74 28.38 16.26
CA ILE A 405 8.11 27.06 16.08
C ILE A 405 8.09 26.29 17.40
N ARG A 406 9.23 26.21 18.09
CA ARG A 406 9.33 25.52 19.38
C ARG A 406 8.43 26.16 20.42
N SER A 407 8.46 27.47 20.56
CA SER A 407 7.63 28.18 21.56
C SER A 407 6.13 28.04 21.30
N MET A 408 5.68 28.10 20.03
CA MET A 408 4.28 27.88 19.69
C MET A 408 3.82 26.45 20.05
N PHE A 409 4.64 25.46 19.73
CA PHE A 409 4.31 24.06 20.01
C PHE A 409 4.33 23.76 21.50
N ASP A 410 5.33 24.21 22.24
CA ASP A 410 5.44 24.02 23.69
C ASP A 410 4.34 24.77 24.45
N ASN A 411 3.98 25.99 24.02
CA ASN A 411 2.86 26.73 24.58
C ASN A 411 1.53 25.98 24.33
N TYR A 412 1.34 25.43 23.15
CA TYR A 412 0.15 24.63 22.83
C TYR A 412 0.07 23.40 23.74
N ARG A 413 1.14 22.60 23.86
CA ARG A 413 1.17 21.42 24.73
C ARG A 413 0.91 21.76 26.20
N ALA A 414 1.57 22.82 26.71
CA ALA A 414 1.36 23.28 28.08
C ALA A 414 -0.09 23.74 28.34
N SER A 415 -0.70 24.38 27.34
CA SER A 415 -2.12 24.80 27.44
C SER A 415 -3.08 23.62 27.40
N VAL A 416 -2.80 22.59 26.59
CA VAL A 416 -3.56 21.33 26.59
C VAL A 416 -3.44 20.61 27.93
N GLN A 417 -2.24 20.55 28.51
CA GLN A 417 -2.02 19.95 29.82
C GLN A 417 -2.85 20.68 30.90
N ARG A 418 -2.83 22.03 30.93
CA ARG A 418 -3.68 22.81 31.84
C ARG A 418 -5.16 22.58 31.58
N GLY A 419 -5.58 22.41 30.33
CA GLY A 419 -6.95 22.06 29.96
C GLY A 419 -7.38 20.71 30.51
N LEU A 420 -6.52 19.71 30.49
CA LEU A 420 -6.74 18.38 31.09
C LEU A 420 -6.88 18.48 32.62
N ASP A 421 -6.02 19.28 33.28
CA ASP A 421 -5.97 19.41 34.73
C ASP A 421 -7.15 20.23 35.26
N ASN A 422 -7.44 21.37 34.63
CA ASN A 422 -8.40 22.37 35.12
C ASN A 422 -9.76 22.36 34.43
N LYS A 423 -9.91 21.58 33.35
CA LYS A 423 -11.10 21.56 32.45
C LYS A 423 -11.37 22.90 31.74
N GLU A 424 -10.40 23.82 31.70
CA GLU A 424 -10.46 25.08 30.98
C GLU A 424 -9.66 25.04 29.67
N TRP A 425 -10.35 25.08 28.54
CA TRP A 425 -9.75 24.87 27.22
C TRP A 425 -9.49 26.14 26.40
N SER A 426 -9.92 27.32 26.93
CA SER A 426 -9.82 28.58 26.19
C SER A 426 -8.38 28.98 25.80
N GLU A 427 -7.39 28.64 26.65
CA GLU A 427 -5.98 28.90 26.34
C GLU A 427 -5.45 27.95 25.28
N ALA A 428 -5.83 26.66 25.34
CA ALA A 428 -5.48 25.67 24.34
C ALA A 428 -6.09 26.00 22.98
N ASP A 429 -7.34 26.47 22.94
CA ASP A 429 -8.00 26.92 21.70
C ASP A 429 -7.28 28.12 21.07
N LYS A 430 -6.87 29.11 21.88
CA LYS A 430 -6.11 30.27 21.40
C LYS A 430 -4.71 29.88 20.87
N ALA A 431 -4.02 28.96 21.55
CA ALA A 431 -2.73 28.47 21.11
C ALA A 431 -2.85 27.69 19.79
N LEU A 432 -3.91 26.89 19.65
CA LEU A 432 -4.21 26.17 18.40
C LEU A 432 -4.54 27.13 17.25
N GLU A 433 -5.33 28.18 17.51
CA GLU A 433 -5.65 29.22 16.54
C GLU A 433 -4.37 29.96 16.08
N THR A 434 -3.41 30.15 16.97
CA THR A 434 -2.10 30.75 16.63
C THR A 434 -1.33 29.89 15.64
N ILE A 435 -1.34 28.56 15.82
CA ILE A 435 -0.73 27.61 14.88
C ILE A 435 -1.46 27.65 13.52
N ASP A 436 -2.79 27.65 13.51
CA ASP A 436 -3.59 27.73 12.27
C ASP A 436 -3.32 29.04 11.50
N LYS A 437 -3.22 30.19 12.20
CA LYS A 437 -2.84 31.47 11.60
C LYS A 437 -1.43 31.41 11.00
N TYR A 438 -0.47 30.82 11.69
CA TYR A 438 0.88 30.64 11.20
C TYR A 438 0.90 29.78 9.91
N GLN A 439 0.16 28.67 9.90
CA GLN A 439 -0.01 27.80 8.72
C GLN A 439 -0.56 28.58 7.52
N LYS A 440 -1.60 29.39 7.73
CA LYS A 440 -2.24 30.18 6.67
C LYS A 440 -1.32 31.30 6.16
N ALA A 441 -0.54 31.91 7.03
CA ALA A 441 0.38 32.98 6.66
C ALA A 441 1.57 32.48 5.81
N HIS A 442 2.15 31.34 6.17
CA HIS A 442 3.39 30.84 5.55
C HIS A 442 3.17 29.68 4.57
N GLY A 443 2.08 28.93 4.68
CA GLY A 443 1.77 27.76 3.86
C GLY A 443 0.45 27.81 3.11
N GLY A 444 -0.27 28.96 3.14
CA GLY A 444 -1.64 29.08 2.62
C GLY A 444 -1.83 28.65 1.17
N HIS A 445 -0.83 28.83 0.31
CA HIS A 445 -0.86 28.41 -1.09
C HIS A 445 -0.90 26.88 -1.29
N LEU A 446 -0.50 26.10 -0.28
CA LEU A 446 -0.50 24.63 -0.29
C LEU A 446 -1.75 24.05 0.38
N ILE A 447 -2.45 24.84 1.19
CA ILE A 447 -3.61 24.42 1.97
C ILE A 447 -4.87 24.50 1.10
N ASN A 448 -5.50 23.37 0.84
CA ASN A 448 -6.78 23.30 0.17
C ASN A 448 -7.87 22.89 1.16
N GLU A 449 -8.56 23.87 1.74
CA GLU A 449 -9.60 23.65 2.77
C GLU A 449 -10.73 22.71 2.31
N LYS A 450 -11.09 22.74 1.01
CA LYS A 450 -12.12 21.84 0.47
C LYS A 450 -11.66 20.39 0.47
N LYS A 451 -10.40 20.14 0.09
CA LYS A 451 -9.82 18.80 0.14
C LYS A 451 -9.67 18.30 1.57
N ILE A 452 -9.18 19.13 2.49
CA ILE A 452 -9.06 18.82 3.92
C ILE A 452 -10.42 18.43 4.51
N LYS A 453 -11.47 19.23 4.27
CA LYS A 453 -12.84 18.91 4.69
C LYS A 453 -13.35 17.60 4.11
N ALA A 454 -13.16 17.38 2.82
CA ALA A 454 -13.62 16.17 2.14
C ALA A 454 -12.91 14.91 2.72
N GLU A 455 -11.62 15.02 3.01
CA GLU A 455 -10.82 13.94 3.58
C GLU A 455 -11.26 13.59 5.01
N ILE A 456 -11.53 14.58 5.84
CA ILE A 456 -12.07 14.37 7.20
C ILE A 456 -13.46 13.70 7.14
N ILE A 457 -14.35 14.14 6.25
CA ILE A 457 -15.67 13.52 6.05
C ILE A 457 -15.50 12.06 5.63
N TYR A 458 -14.58 11.79 4.70
CA TYR A 458 -14.26 10.46 4.24
C TYR A 458 -13.79 9.56 5.39
N ASN A 459 -12.86 10.04 6.23
CA ASN A 459 -12.33 9.30 7.37
C ASN A 459 -13.42 9.00 8.41
N LYS A 460 -14.25 10.00 8.76
CA LYS A 460 -15.37 9.84 9.73
C LYS A 460 -16.40 8.80 9.29
N HIS A 461 -16.70 8.73 7.98
CA HIS A 461 -17.75 7.83 7.47
C HIS A 461 -17.22 6.49 6.96
N ASN A 462 -15.93 6.37 6.66
CA ASN A 462 -15.27 5.16 6.14
C ASN A 462 -16.12 4.41 5.09
N PHE A 463 -16.53 5.12 4.03
CA PHE A 463 -17.47 4.63 3.02
C PHE A 463 -17.08 3.28 2.43
N PHE A 464 -15.79 3.03 2.23
CA PHE A 464 -15.33 1.73 1.69
C PHE A 464 -15.53 0.58 2.68
N ASP A 465 -15.38 0.80 3.98
CA ASP A 465 -15.64 -0.25 4.97
C ASP A 465 -17.13 -0.57 5.06
N ILE A 466 -17.98 0.44 4.93
CA ILE A 466 -19.44 0.27 4.83
C ILE A 466 -19.79 -0.53 3.57
N CYS A 467 -19.25 -0.15 2.40
CA CYS A 467 -19.46 -0.88 1.15
C CYS A 467 -18.98 -2.33 1.26
N LYS A 468 -17.77 -2.56 1.80
CA LYS A 468 -17.22 -3.89 2.03
C LYS A 468 -18.14 -4.76 2.90
N LYS A 469 -18.70 -4.21 3.99
CA LYS A 469 -19.63 -4.93 4.86
C LYS A 469 -20.92 -5.26 4.12
N ILE A 470 -21.46 -4.33 3.34
CA ILE A 470 -22.66 -4.55 2.51
C ILE A 470 -22.39 -5.65 1.47
N ASP A 471 -21.27 -5.58 0.77
CA ASP A 471 -20.91 -6.57 -0.25
C ASP A 471 -20.69 -7.96 0.36
N LEU A 472 -20.08 -8.04 1.54
CA LEU A 472 -19.88 -9.30 2.25
C LEU A 472 -21.20 -9.93 2.66
N ILE A 473 -22.13 -9.13 3.20
CA ILE A 473 -23.48 -9.60 3.58
C ILE A 473 -24.27 -10.02 2.33
N ALA A 474 -24.28 -9.19 1.29
CA ALA A 474 -24.95 -9.49 0.03
C ALA A 474 -24.39 -10.76 -0.63
N GLY A 475 -23.04 -10.88 -0.69
CA GLY A 475 -22.36 -12.06 -1.20
C GLY A 475 -22.67 -13.32 -0.40
N GLY A 476 -22.68 -13.24 0.92
CA GLY A 476 -23.05 -14.32 1.82
C GLY A 476 -24.51 -14.78 1.62
N LEU A 477 -25.45 -13.85 1.52
CA LEU A 477 -26.84 -14.15 1.22
C LEU A 477 -27.01 -14.81 -0.15
N LEU A 478 -26.34 -14.30 -1.18
CA LEU A 478 -26.35 -14.91 -2.51
C LEU A 478 -25.77 -16.33 -2.51
N LEU A 479 -24.71 -16.56 -1.74
CA LEU A 479 -24.14 -17.90 -1.57
C LEU A 479 -25.14 -18.85 -0.92
N ILE A 480 -25.77 -18.45 0.18
CA ILE A 480 -26.80 -19.23 0.88
C ILE A 480 -27.97 -19.53 -0.06
N LEU A 481 -28.47 -18.53 -0.79
CA LEU A 481 -29.57 -18.73 -1.77
C LEU A 481 -29.14 -19.67 -2.89
N THR A 482 -27.88 -19.63 -3.33
CA THR A 482 -27.36 -20.55 -4.35
C THR A 482 -27.35 -21.99 -3.83
N PHE A 483 -26.87 -22.23 -2.62
CA PHE A 483 -26.92 -23.55 -1.99
C PHE A 483 -28.36 -24.01 -1.76
N TYR A 484 -29.22 -23.14 -1.25
CA TYR A 484 -30.64 -23.48 -1.08
C TYR A 484 -31.30 -23.86 -2.39
N SER A 485 -31.07 -23.12 -3.49
CA SER A 485 -31.60 -23.46 -4.81
C SER A 485 -31.06 -24.78 -5.37
N TRP A 486 -29.91 -25.24 -4.93
CA TRP A 486 -29.34 -26.53 -5.32
C TRP A 486 -30.08 -27.69 -4.66
N PHE A 487 -30.44 -27.55 -3.38
CA PHE A 487 -31.21 -28.57 -2.65
C PHE A 487 -32.72 -28.51 -2.95
N TYR A 488 -33.25 -27.33 -3.26
CA TYR A 488 -34.67 -27.13 -3.53
C TYR A 488 -34.89 -26.42 -4.87
N PRO A 489 -34.66 -27.13 -6.03
CA PRO A 489 -34.69 -26.49 -7.34
C PRO A 489 -36.05 -25.92 -7.74
N ASN A 490 -37.15 -26.38 -7.13
CA ASN A 490 -38.53 -25.97 -7.43
C ASN A 490 -39.09 -24.88 -6.51
N SER A 491 -38.33 -24.41 -5.52
CA SER A 491 -38.83 -23.43 -4.54
C SER A 491 -38.62 -21.97 -4.94
N PHE A 492 -37.78 -21.69 -5.95
CA PHE A 492 -37.42 -20.35 -6.41
C PHE A 492 -37.76 -20.04 -7.88
N PHE A 493 -38.44 -20.95 -8.58
CA PHE A 493 -38.77 -20.75 -9.99
C PHE A 493 -40.26 -20.99 -10.28
#